data_3c6eb04c53c4b21e883008b9748a547d
#
_entry.id   3c6eb04c53c4b21e883008b9748a547d
#
_cell.length_a   1.000
_cell.length_b   1.000
_cell.length_c   1.000
_cell.angle_alpha   90.00
_cell.angle_beta   90.00
_cell.angle_gamma   90.00
#
_symmetry.space_group_name_H-M   'P 1'
#
loop_
_entity.id
_entity.type
_entity.pdbx_description
1 polymer ?
#
loop_
_entity_poly.entity_id
_entity_poly.type
_entity_poly.pdbx_seq_one_letter_code
_entity_poly.pdbx_strand_id
1 'polypeptide(L)'
;PGDQIILRPKPVGTLVLDALMPGRRRWFLATGTGIAPFASLMRDPETYEKYGQVIMMHTCRSAAELDYGRELVEGLKDDPLIGEMVEGKLLYYPTTTREPSARMGRITDNLTSGKVFADLGLAPMDPATDRAMVCGSLAFNIDVKAVLEGFGLREGANSDPREYVVEKAFVGDGI
;
A
#
# COMPACT_ATOMS: atom_id res chain seq x y z
N PRO A 1 -10.23 -18.54 13.39
CA PRO A 1 -10.73 -17.89 14.60
C PRO A 1 -10.54 -18.80 15.82
N GLY A 2 -10.07 -18.24 16.95
CA GLY A 2 -9.82 -19.01 18.18
C GLY A 2 -8.38 -19.47 18.39
N ASP A 3 -7.50 -19.28 17.42
CA ASP A 3 -6.08 -19.59 17.59
C ASP A 3 -5.40 -18.60 18.51
N GLN A 4 -4.47 -19.07 19.32
CA GLN A 4 -3.65 -18.22 20.17
C GLN A 4 -2.41 -17.79 19.42
N ILE A 5 -2.10 -16.49 19.46
CA ILE A 5 -0.87 -15.92 18.90
C ILE A 5 -0.03 -15.28 20.00
N ILE A 6 1.28 -15.27 19.81
CA ILE A 6 2.21 -14.59 20.73
C ILE A 6 2.31 -13.14 20.33
N LEU A 7 1.80 -12.24 21.17
CA LEU A 7 1.99 -10.80 21.02
C LEU A 7 3.20 -10.36 21.84
N ARG A 8 4.20 -9.77 21.16
CA ARG A 8 5.38 -9.23 21.86
C ARG A 8 5.06 -7.86 22.45
N PRO A 9 5.58 -7.54 23.66
CA PRO A 9 5.29 -6.26 24.33
C PRO A 9 5.80 -5.03 23.57
N LYS A 10 6.92 -5.18 22.81
CA LYS A 10 7.51 -4.07 22.05
C LYS A 10 7.05 -4.16 20.60
N PRO A 11 6.31 -3.14 20.11
CA PRO A 11 5.99 -3.05 18.69
C PRO A 11 7.28 -2.80 17.89
N VAL A 12 7.39 -3.45 16.73
CA VAL A 12 8.45 -3.25 15.76
C VAL A 12 7.80 -3.06 14.40
N GLY A 13 8.28 -2.11 13.63
CA GLY A 13 7.77 -1.80 12.29
C GLY A 13 8.22 -0.40 11.88
N THR A 14 8.29 -0.18 10.57
CA THR A 14 8.76 1.07 9.98
C THR A 14 7.64 1.82 9.23
N LEU A 15 6.52 1.16 8.99
CA LEU A 15 5.38 1.74 8.28
C LEU A 15 4.48 2.50 9.27
N VAL A 16 4.88 3.72 9.58
CA VAL A 16 4.12 4.67 10.40
C VAL A 16 3.90 5.96 9.61
N LEU A 17 2.84 6.71 9.93
CA LEU A 17 2.48 7.91 9.18
C LEU A 17 3.61 8.95 9.15
N ASP A 18 4.34 9.09 10.25
CA ASP A 18 5.43 10.07 10.40
C ASP A 18 6.74 9.67 9.72
N ALA A 19 6.83 8.48 9.15
CA ALA A 19 7.99 8.04 8.38
C ALA A 19 8.12 8.74 7.02
N LEU A 20 7.12 9.51 6.61
CA LEU A 20 7.06 10.21 5.33
C LEU A 20 6.92 11.72 5.51
N MET A 21 7.49 12.45 4.57
CA MET A 21 7.24 13.89 4.43
C MET A 21 5.75 14.16 4.17
N PRO A 22 5.25 15.38 4.46
CA PRO A 22 3.90 15.79 4.05
C PRO A 22 3.68 15.61 2.54
N GLY A 23 2.48 15.22 2.16
CA GLY A 23 2.10 14.99 0.77
C GLY A 23 0.60 15.10 0.57
N ARG A 24 0.15 15.00 -0.67
CA ARG A 24 -1.27 15.10 -1.04
C ARG A 24 -1.90 13.74 -1.32
N ARG A 25 -1.15 12.84 -1.98
CA ARG A 25 -1.58 11.47 -2.32
C ARG A 25 -0.73 10.45 -1.60
N ARG A 26 -1.38 9.44 -1.04
CA ARG A 26 -0.73 8.30 -0.40
C ARG A 26 -0.92 7.04 -1.24
N TRP A 27 0.18 6.36 -1.52
CA TRP A 27 0.19 5.07 -2.20
C TRP A 27 0.59 3.97 -1.22
N PHE A 28 -0.26 2.98 -1.05
CA PHE A 28 0.06 1.73 -0.38
C PHE A 28 0.28 0.66 -1.45
N LEU A 29 1.49 0.11 -1.53
CA LEU A 29 1.90 -0.84 -2.56
C LEU A 29 2.18 -2.19 -1.89
N ALA A 30 1.27 -3.17 -2.08
CA ALA A 30 1.32 -4.46 -1.41
C ALA A 30 1.28 -5.64 -2.36
N THR A 31 2.06 -6.68 -2.07
CA THR A 31 1.88 -8.00 -2.67
C THR A 31 1.50 -9.04 -1.61
N GLY A 32 0.49 -9.87 -1.91
CA GLY A 32 0.03 -10.93 -1.01
C GLY A 32 -0.28 -10.41 0.39
N THR A 33 0.30 -11.04 1.41
CA THR A 33 0.10 -10.68 2.82
C THR A 33 0.73 -9.34 3.22
N GLY A 34 1.50 -8.69 2.35
CA GLY A 34 2.03 -7.35 2.57
C GLY A 34 0.96 -6.26 2.74
N ILE A 35 -0.31 -6.58 2.50
CA ILE A 35 -1.44 -5.69 2.81
C ILE A 35 -1.64 -5.50 4.33
N ALA A 36 -1.19 -6.43 5.17
CA ALA A 36 -1.48 -6.44 6.60
C ALA A 36 -1.11 -5.15 7.35
N PRO A 37 0.09 -4.56 7.22
CA PRO A 37 0.39 -3.28 7.87
C PRO A 37 -0.49 -2.14 7.36
N PHE A 38 -0.90 -2.18 6.10
CA PHE A 38 -1.77 -1.16 5.53
C PHE A 38 -3.22 -1.25 6.04
N ALA A 39 -3.66 -2.43 6.49
CA ALA A 39 -4.96 -2.59 7.11
C ALA A 39 -5.11 -1.73 8.38
N SER A 40 -4.03 -1.55 9.15
CA SER A 40 -3.99 -0.63 10.29
C SER A 40 -4.01 0.83 9.85
N LEU A 41 -3.14 1.19 8.90
CA LEU A 41 -3.04 2.57 8.41
C LEU A 41 -4.31 3.05 7.69
N MET A 42 -5.00 2.17 6.97
CA MET A 42 -6.29 2.50 6.34
C MET A 42 -7.43 2.65 7.34
N ARG A 43 -7.30 2.13 8.58
CA ARG A 43 -8.25 2.35 9.69
C ARG A 43 -7.92 3.57 10.53
N ASP A 44 -6.79 4.19 10.30
CA ASP A 44 -6.35 5.37 11.04
C ASP A 44 -6.96 6.65 10.43
N PRO A 45 -7.79 7.40 11.17
CA PRO A 45 -8.36 8.67 10.71
C PRO A 45 -7.30 9.66 10.21
N GLU A 46 -6.14 9.68 10.86
CA GLU A 46 -5.03 10.57 10.52
C GLU A 46 -4.54 10.36 9.07
N THR A 47 -4.68 9.14 8.53
CA THR A 47 -4.40 8.86 7.11
C THR A 47 -5.23 9.76 6.19
N TYR A 48 -6.51 9.96 6.48
CA TYR A 48 -7.42 10.75 5.65
C TYR A 48 -7.41 12.25 5.99
N GLU A 49 -6.94 12.60 7.16
CA GLU A 49 -6.66 14.00 7.54
C GLU A 49 -5.43 14.53 6.82
N LYS A 50 -4.36 13.73 6.78
CA LYS A 50 -3.08 14.10 6.15
C LYS A 50 -3.12 14.02 4.61
N TYR A 51 -3.93 13.11 4.03
CA TYR A 51 -3.94 12.86 2.59
C TYR A 51 -5.33 13.06 1.99
N GLY A 52 -5.39 13.86 0.94
CA GLY A 52 -6.62 14.08 0.18
C GLY A 52 -7.02 12.88 -0.70
N GLN A 53 -6.06 11.97 -0.97
CA GLN A 53 -6.30 10.74 -1.74
C GLN A 53 -5.38 9.62 -1.26
N VAL A 54 -5.95 8.44 -1.12
CA VAL A 54 -5.25 7.21 -0.71
C VAL A 54 -5.48 6.13 -1.76
N ILE A 55 -4.42 5.57 -2.30
CA ILE A 55 -4.48 4.53 -3.32
C ILE A 55 -3.88 3.24 -2.73
N MET A 56 -4.69 2.18 -2.62
CA MET A 56 -4.25 0.86 -2.20
C MET A 56 -4.09 -0.04 -3.43
N MET A 57 -2.86 -0.25 -3.89
CA MET A 57 -2.55 -1.25 -4.91
C MET A 57 -2.24 -2.59 -4.23
N HIS A 58 -3.02 -3.61 -4.53
CA HIS A 58 -2.85 -4.95 -3.95
C HIS A 58 -2.78 -5.99 -5.07
N THR A 59 -1.61 -6.64 -5.19
CA THR A 59 -1.39 -7.66 -6.21
C THR A 59 -1.22 -9.04 -5.57
N CYS A 60 -2.00 -10.01 -6.05
CA CYS A 60 -1.92 -11.42 -5.68
C CYS A 60 -1.74 -12.31 -6.91
N ARG A 61 -1.60 -13.62 -6.71
CA ARG A 61 -1.50 -14.58 -7.82
C ARG A 61 -2.88 -14.90 -8.40
N SER A 62 -3.85 -15.07 -7.51
CA SER A 62 -5.23 -15.45 -7.83
C SER A 62 -6.25 -14.46 -7.25
N ALA A 63 -7.49 -14.55 -7.72
CA ALA A 63 -8.58 -13.68 -7.28
C ALA A 63 -8.98 -13.93 -5.81
N ALA A 64 -8.97 -15.20 -5.37
CA ALA A 64 -9.30 -15.57 -3.99
C ALA A 64 -8.32 -14.97 -2.96
N GLU A 65 -7.05 -14.81 -3.32
CA GLU A 65 -6.06 -14.17 -2.44
C GLU A 65 -6.32 -12.66 -2.25
N LEU A 66 -7.17 -12.04 -3.07
CA LEU A 66 -7.57 -10.64 -2.97
C LEU A 66 -8.78 -10.41 -2.05
N ASP A 67 -9.49 -11.48 -1.63
CA ASP A 67 -10.77 -11.35 -0.90
C ASP A 67 -10.58 -10.59 0.41
N TYR A 68 -9.53 -10.89 1.18
CA TYR A 68 -9.22 -10.12 2.39
C TYR A 68 -9.10 -8.61 2.13
N GLY A 69 -8.44 -8.22 1.05
CA GLY A 69 -8.26 -6.80 0.69
C GLY A 69 -9.57 -6.15 0.25
N ARG A 70 -10.44 -6.88 -0.44
CA ARG A 70 -11.79 -6.40 -0.82
C ARG A 70 -12.67 -6.21 0.40
N GLU A 71 -12.79 -7.23 1.24
CA GLU A 71 -13.58 -7.17 2.48
C GLU A 71 -13.09 -6.04 3.39
N LEU A 72 -11.76 -5.87 3.52
CA LEU A 72 -11.17 -4.78 4.28
C LEU A 72 -11.65 -3.42 3.77
N VAL A 73 -11.49 -3.15 2.46
CA VAL A 73 -11.82 -1.85 1.87
C VAL A 73 -13.33 -1.59 1.86
N GLU A 74 -14.13 -2.60 1.62
CA GLU A 74 -15.59 -2.50 1.70
C GLU A 74 -16.05 -2.20 3.13
N GLY A 75 -15.50 -2.92 4.12
CA GLY A 75 -15.83 -2.69 5.53
C GLY A 75 -15.42 -1.32 6.06
N LEU A 76 -14.40 -0.68 5.47
CA LEU A 76 -14.02 0.69 5.87
C LEU A 76 -15.08 1.73 5.53
N LYS A 77 -15.85 1.52 4.49
CA LYS A 77 -16.94 2.46 4.09
C LYS A 77 -18.09 2.45 5.09
N ASP A 78 -18.31 1.32 5.72
CA ASP A 78 -19.37 1.12 6.71
C ASP A 78 -18.86 1.37 8.15
N ASP A 79 -17.60 1.72 8.33
CA ASP A 79 -17.01 1.99 9.64
C ASP A 79 -17.58 3.30 10.21
N PRO A 80 -18.18 3.29 11.42
CA PRO A 80 -18.84 4.46 12.01
C PRO A 80 -17.89 5.60 12.36
N LEU A 81 -16.58 5.35 12.44
CA LEU A 81 -15.58 6.36 12.80
C LEU A 81 -14.94 7.01 11.59
N ILE A 82 -14.72 6.25 10.52
CA ILE A 82 -13.93 6.72 9.37
C ILE A 82 -14.65 6.62 8.04
N GLY A 83 -15.83 5.99 7.97
CA GLY A 83 -16.53 5.73 6.70
C GLY A 83 -16.71 7.00 5.85
N GLU A 84 -17.17 8.11 6.47
CA GLU A 84 -17.30 9.39 5.77
C GLU A 84 -15.95 9.96 5.28
N MET A 85 -14.85 9.67 5.99
CA MET A 85 -13.51 10.13 5.61
C MET A 85 -12.93 9.31 4.47
N VAL A 86 -13.29 8.04 4.38
CA VAL A 86 -12.86 7.08 3.37
C VAL A 86 -13.55 7.35 2.03
N GLU A 87 -14.82 7.79 2.08
CA GLU A 87 -15.64 8.01 0.90
C GLU A 87 -14.99 9.04 -0.04
N GLY A 88 -14.84 8.65 -1.31
CA GLY A 88 -14.21 9.48 -2.34
C GLY A 88 -12.69 9.65 -2.22
N LYS A 89 -12.07 9.26 -1.08
CA LYS A 89 -10.62 9.37 -0.89
C LYS A 89 -9.88 8.06 -1.11
N LEU A 90 -10.42 6.92 -0.66
CA LEU A 90 -9.75 5.62 -0.80
C LEU A 90 -10.09 4.97 -2.13
N LEU A 91 -9.06 4.73 -2.94
CA LEU A 91 -9.12 3.99 -4.19
C LEU A 91 -8.44 2.64 -4.02
N TYR A 92 -9.16 1.55 -4.31
CA TYR A 92 -8.60 0.20 -4.28
C TYR A 92 -8.33 -0.31 -5.70
N TYR A 93 -7.09 -0.70 -5.96
CA TYR A 93 -6.63 -1.20 -7.24
C TYR A 93 -6.07 -2.62 -7.10
N PRO A 94 -6.96 -3.64 -7.05
CA PRO A 94 -6.55 -5.03 -6.99
C PRO A 94 -6.13 -5.53 -8.36
N THR A 95 -5.06 -6.36 -8.41
CA THR A 95 -4.61 -7.03 -9.64
C THR A 95 -4.21 -8.48 -9.37
N THR A 96 -4.33 -9.33 -10.39
CA THR A 96 -3.83 -10.71 -10.36
C THR A 96 -2.66 -10.88 -11.33
N THR A 97 -1.76 -11.85 -11.04
CA THR A 97 -0.61 -12.12 -11.90
C THR A 97 -0.68 -13.47 -12.62
N ARG A 98 -1.50 -14.41 -12.15
CA ARG A 98 -1.57 -15.75 -12.73
C ARG A 98 -2.98 -16.15 -13.18
N GLU A 99 -4.00 -15.60 -12.54
CA GLU A 99 -5.40 -15.88 -12.85
C GLU A 99 -5.99 -14.69 -13.60
N PRO A 100 -6.77 -14.92 -14.69
CA PRO A 100 -7.50 -13.87 -15.38
C PRO A 100 -8.46 -13.14 -14.43
N SER A 101 -8.41 -11.83 -14.43
CA SER A 101 -9.30 -10.97 -13.64
C SER A 101 -9.56 -9.65 -14.38
N ALA A 102 -10.40 -8.80 -13.80
CA ALA A 102 -10.71 -7.48 -14.36
C ALA A 102 -9.46 -6.60 -14.55
N ARG A 103 -8.45 -6.78 -13.69
CA ARG A 103 -7.16 -6.11 -13.81
C ARG A 103 -6.05 -7.12 -13.57
N MET A 104 -5.09 -7.17 -14.48
CA MET A 104 -3.94 -8.06 -14.41
C MET A 104 -2.63 -7.28 -14.43
N GLY A 105 -1.57 -7.95 -13.98
CA GLY A 105 -0.20 -7.47 -14.03
C GLY A 105 0.38 -7.15 -12.66
N ARG A 106 1.69 -7.01 -12.62
CA ARG A 106 2.41 -6.61 -11.42
C ARG A 106 2.20 -5.13 -11.14
N ILE A 107 2.40 -4.71 -9.90
CA ILE A 107 2.36 -3.30 -9.52
C ILE A 107 3.37 -2.49 -10.34
N THR A 108 4.59 -3.00 -10.48
CA THR A 108 5.65 -2.36 -11.28
C THR A 108 5.23 -2.11 -12.71
N ASP A 109 4.63 -3.11 -13.37
CA ASP A 109 4.20 -3.00 -14.77
C ASP A 109 3.05 -1.98 -14.91
N ASN A 110 2.08 -2.00 -13.98
CA ASN A 110 0.96 -1.06 -13.99
C ASN A 110 1.40 0.39 -13.72
N LEU A 111 2.44 0.60 -12.90
CA LEU A 111 3.02 1.92 -12.67
C LEU A 111 3.83 2.40 -13.87
N THR A 112 4.76 1.59 -14.39
CA THR A 112 5.65 1.98 -15.50
C THR A 112 4.93 2.18 -16.82
N SER A 113 3.91 1.37 -17.11
CA SER A 113 3.07 1.53 -18.31
C SER A 113 2.08 2.72 -18.20
N GLY A 114 1.91 3.28 -17.02
CA GLY A 114 0.91 4.31 -16.77
C GLY A 114 -0.53 3.80 -16.66
N LYS A 115 -0.73 2.47 -16.76
CA LYS A 115 -2.08 1.88 -16.77
C LYS A 115 -2.88 2.21 -15.52
N VAL A 116 -2.27 2.14 -14.32
CA VAL A 116 -2.98 2.47 -13.08
C VAL A 116 -3.44 3.93 -13.04
N PHE A 117 -2.66 4.84 -13.57
CA PHE A 117 -3.03 6.26 -13.63
C PHE A 117 -4.21 6.48 -14.58
N ALA A 118 -4.16 5.88 -15.76
CA ALA A 118 -5.26 5.93 -16.74
C ALA A 118 -6.56 5.32 -16.17
N ASP A 119 -6.46 4.13 -15.57
CA ASP A 119 -7.60 3.41 -14.99
C ASP A 119 -8.28 4.16 -13.84
N LEU A 120 -7.50 4.94 -13.07
CA LEU A 120 -7.99 5.71 -11.92
C LEU A 120 -8.26 7.19 -12.24
N GLY A 121 -7.97 7.66 -13.45
CA GLY A 121 -8.08 9.06 -13.83
C GLY A 121 -7.09 9.98 -13.09
N LEU A 122 -5.91 9.47 -12.77
CA LEU A 122 -4.88 10.18 -12.01
C LEU A 122 -3.73 10.62 -12.91
N ALA A 123 -3.06 11.71 -12.54
CA ALA A 123 -1.75 12.04 -13.08
C ALA A 123 -0.68 11.05 -12.58
N PRO A 124 0.42 10.83 -13.32
CA PRO A 124 1.57 10.07 -12.86
C PRO A 124 2.07 10.54 -11.49
N MET A 125 2.87 9.70 -10.82
CA MET A 125 3.47 10.06 -9.53
C MET A 125 4.38 11.29 -9.68
N ASP A 126 4.26 12.20 -8.73
CA ASP A 126 5.06 13.42 -8.60
C ASP A 126 5.68 13.47 -7.20
N PRO A 127 7.02 13.53 -7.05
CA PRO A 127 7.68 13.60 -5.76
C PRO A 127 7.26 14.82 -4.91
N ALA A 128 6.74 15.88 -5.55
CA ALA A 128 6.22 17.03 -4.81
C ALA A 128 4.95 16.71 -4.01
N THR A 129 4.12 15.78 -4.49
CA THR A 129 2.77 15.53 -3.93
C THR A 129 2.53 14.10 -3.47
N ASP A 130 3.26 13.13 -4.01
CA ASP A 130 3.02 11.72 -3.76
C ASP A 130 3.93 11.14 -2.69
N ARG A 131 3.35 10.26 -1.87
CA ARG A 131 4.05 9.51 -0.84
C ARG A 131 3.69 8.04 -0.96
N ALA A 132 4.70 7.16 -0.83
CA ALA A 132 4.46 5.74 -0.98
C ALA A 132 4.95 4.93 0.23
N MET A 133 4.21 3.90 0.57
CA MET A 133 4.63 2.84 1.48
C MET A 133 4.57 1.50 0.76
N VAL A 134 5.61 0.71 0.94
CA VAL A 134 5.80 -0.54 0.22
C VAL A 134 5.94 -1.69 1.21
N CYS A 135 5.16 -2.75 1.02
CA CYS A 135 5.31 -3.98 1.78
C CYS A 135 5.04 -5.22 0.93
N GLY A 136 6.00 -6.12 0.88
CA GLY A 136 5.90 -7.35 0.11
C GLY A 136 7.16 -8.19 0.16
N SER A 137 7.33 -9.09 -0.81
CA SER A 137 8.53 -9.92 -0.92
C SER A 137 9.78 -9.06 -1.20
N LEU A 138 10.95 -9.60 -0.87
CA LEU A 138 12.21 -8.90 -1.14
C LEU A 138 12.39 -8.53 -2.62
N ALA A 139 12.06 -9.45 -3.53
CA ALA A 139 12.14 -9.19 -4.97
C ALA A 139 11.19 -8.05 -5.40
N PHE A 140 9.94 -8.06 -4.91
CA PHE A 140 9.00 -6.98 -5.16
C PHE A 140 9.51 -5.63 -4.64
N ASN A 141 10.05 -5.61 -3.42
CA ASN A 141 10.56 -4.39 -2.81
C ASN A 141 11.72 -3.79 -3.62
N ILE A 142 12.61 -4.65 -4.16
CA ILE A 142 13.72 -4.20 -5.03
C ILE A 142 13.17 -3.62 -6.34
N ASP A 143 12.26 -4.34 -7.01
CA ASP A 143 11.73 -3.93 -8.30
C ASP A 143 10.93 -2.61 -8.20
N VAL A 144 10.06 -2.50 -7.18
CA VAL A 144 9.22 -1.30 -7.00
C VAL A 144 10.03 -0.09 -6.57
N LYS A 145 11.12 -0.28 -5.82
CA LYS A 145 12.05 0.80 -5.48
C LYS A 145 12.60 1.48 -6.74
N ALA A 146 13.10 0.70 -7.70
CA ALA A 146 13.61 1.25 -8.96
C ALA A 146 12.53 2.04 -9.73
N VAL A 147 11.25 1.58 -9.67
CA VAL A 147 10.14 2.29 -10.31
C VAL A 147 9.85 3.61 -9.60
N LEU A 148 9.80 3.63 -8.26
CA LEU A 148 9.56 4.86 -7.49
C LEU A 148 10.67 5.89 -7.68
N GLU A 149 11.94 5.43 -7.69
CA GLU A 149 13.09 6.28 -7.99
C GLU A 149 13.03 6.83 -9.42
N GLY A 150 12.51 6.06 -10.38
CA GLY A 150 12.25 6.52 -11.75
C GLY A 150 11.23 7.66 -11.84
N PHE A 151 10.29 7.76 -10.89
CA PHE A 151 9.39 8.91 -10.71
C PHE A 151 10.02 10.06 -9.91
N GLY A 152 11.26 9.92 -9.44
CA GLY A 152 11.96 10.93 -8.65
C GLY A 152 11.71 10.88 -7.16
N LEU A 153 10.99 9.85 -6.64
CA LEU A 153 10.80 9.66 -5.21
C LEU A 153 12.09 9.10 -4.58
N ARG A 154 12.38 9.46 -3.34
CA ARG A 154 13.56 9.01 -2.59
C ARG A 154 13.12 8.19 -1.38
N GLU A 155 13.90 7.15 -1.08
CA GLU A 155 13.67 6.33 0.10
C GLU A 155 14.02 7.09 1.38
N GLY A 156 13.13 7.00 2.37
CA GLY A 156 13.31 7.55 3.70
C GLY A 156 13.37 6.48 4.78
N ALA A 157 13.49 6.97 5.99
CA ALA A 157 13.42 6.19 7.22
C ALA A 157 12.73 7.04 8.30
N ASN A 158 12.35 6.42 9.42
CA ASN A 158 11.74 7.17 10.53
C ASN A 158 12.63 8.31 11.07
N SER A 159 13.95 8.16 10.94
CA SER A 159 14.92 9.20 11.35
C SER A 159 15.19 10.25 10.26
N ASP A 160 14.82 10.00 9.02
CA ASP A 160 14.98 10.89 7.86
C ASP A 160 13.80 10.68 6.90
N PRO A 161 12.61 11.24 7.21
CA PRO A 161 11.43 11.10 6.36
C PRO A 161 11.66 11.62 4.93
N ARG A 162 11.24 10.83 3.93
CA ARG A 162 11.32 11.16 2.50
C ARG A 162 10.00 10.82 1.81
N GLU A 163 10.06 10.64 0.49
CA GLU A 163 8.87 10.42 -0.32
C GLU A 163 8.32 8.99 -0.20
N TYR A 164 9.17 7.97 0.07
CA TYR A 164 8.68 6.61 0.30
C TYR A 164 9.47 5.83 1.36
N VAL A 165 8.85 4.82 1.93
CA VAL A 165 9.48 3.85 2.84
C VAL A 165 9.10 2.42 2.46
N VAL A 166 9.99 1.47 2.78
CA VAL A 166 9.85 0.05 2.44
C VAL A 166 9.96 -0.81 3.69
N GLU A 167 9.05 -1.76 3.85
CA GLU A 167 9.14 -2.80 4.88
C GLU A 167 9.12 -4.20 4.23
N LYS A 168 9.93 -5.10 4.75
CA LYS A 168 9.92 -6.50 4.33
C LYS A 168 8.75 -7.21 5.00
N ALA A 169 7.86 -7.83 4.22
CA ALA A 169 6.75 -8.62 4.76
C ALA A 169 7.20 -9.84 5.56
N PHE A 170 8.40 -10.36 5.26
CA PHE A 170 8.99 -11.51 5.93
C PHE A 170 10.47 -11.25 6.20
N VAL A 171 10.83 -11.24 7.48
CA VAL A 171 12.21 -11.38 7.95
C VAL A 171 12.34 -12.84 8.42
N GLY A 172 12.31 -13.77 7.50
CA GLY A 172 12.72 -15.14 7.73
C GLY A 172 14.12 -15.27 7.17
N ASP A 173 15.09 -15.57 8.01
CA ASP A 173 16.35 -16.13 7.54
C ASP A 173 15.97 -17.37 6.74
N GLY A 174 16.23 -17.33 5.42
CA GLY A 174 15.93 -18.45 4.55
C GLY A 174 16.62 -19.70 5.11
N ILE A 175 15.81 -20.68 5.50
CA ILE A 175 16.21 -22.07 5.59
C ILE A 175 15.79 -22.72 4.29
#